data_89ccb64b02a2dca1e0e2691efe6b5f84
#
_entry.id   89ccb64b02a2dca1e0e2691efe6b5f84
#
_cell.length_a   1.000
_cell.length_b   1.000
_cell.length_c   1.000
_cell.angle_alpha   90.00
_cell.angle_beta   90.00
_cell.angle_gamma   90.00
#
_symmetry.space_group_name_H-M   'P 1'
#
loop_
_entity.id
_entity.type
_entity.pdbx_description
1 polymer ?
#
loop_
_entity_poly.entity_id
_entity_poly.type
_entity_poly.pdbx_seq_one_letter_code
_entity_poly.pdbx_strand_id
1 'polypeptide(L)' 'MNRRPRRNHSPAFKAKVALAAIKGDRTIAQLSEHFDVHPNQITTWKSQLESSASDIFG' A
#
# COMPACT_ATOMS: atom_id res chain seq x y z
N MET A 1 -24.43 8.39 2.28
CA MET A 1 -23.97 8.31 2.05
C MET A 1 -23.28 8.06 2.16
N ASN A 2 -22.92 7.80 2.08
CA ASN A 2 -22.15 7.53 2.04
C ASN A 2 -21.37 7.50 1.66
N ARG A 3 -20.94 7.73 1.58
CA ARG A 3 -20.20 7.68 1.07
C ARG A 3 -19.20 7.42 1.43
N ARG A 4 -18.57 6.86 1.26
CA ARG A 4 -17.61 6.61 1.52
C ARG A 4 -16.71 7.34 1.11
N PRO A 5 -15.98 7.66 1.69
CA PRO A 5 -15.07 8.53 1.26
C PRO A 5 -14.14 7.90 0.51
N ARG A 6 -13.69 8.19 -0.14
CA ARG A 6 -12.90 7.76 -0.87
C ARG A 6 -11.79 7.66 -0.28
N ARG A 7 -11.16 7.00 -0.20
CA ARG A 7 -10.14 6.83 0.24
C ARG A 7 -9.27 7.65 -0.02
N ASN A 8 -8.75 8.27 0.52
CA ASN A 8 -7.88 9.06 0.22
C ASN A 8 -6.69 8.46 0.07
N HIS A 9 -6.03 8.03 -0.60
CA HIS A 9 -4.74 7.47 -0.84
C HIS A 9 -3.68 8.53 -0.57
N SER A 10 -3.68 9.06 0.61
CA SER A 10 -2.67 10.02 1.01
C SER A 10 -1.30 9.34 1.04
N PRO A 11 -0.21 10.07 0.94
CA PRO A 11 1.13 9.48 0.98
C PRO A 11 1.37 8.64 2.23
N ALA A 12 0.84 9.09 3.36
CA ALA A 12 0.99 8.33 4.60
C ALA A 12 0.24 7.01 4.53
N PHE A 13 -0.95 7.02 3.94
CA PHE A 13 -1.73 5.80 3.79
C PHE A 13 -1.05 4.82 2.85
N LYS A 14 -0.56 5.31 1.72
CA LYS A 14 0.13 4.45 0.75
C LYS A 14 1.37 3.82 1.38
N ALA A 15 2.12 4.61 2.12
CA ALA A 15 3.33 4.11 2.77
C ALA A 15 2.99 3.02 3.77
N LYS A 16 1.91 3.22 4.53
CA LYS A 16 1.50 2.24 5.51
C LYS A 16 1.16 0.90 4.84
N VAL A 17 0.40 0.95 3.77
CA VAL A 17 -0.01 -0.25 3.05
C VAL A 17 1.21 -0.92 2.43
N ALA A 18 2.07 -0.14 1.80
CA ALA A 18 3.26 -0.67 1.15
C ALA A 18 4.20 -1.33 2.15
N LEU A 19 4.38 -0.71 3.31
CA LEU A 19 5.23 -1.27 4.34
C LEU A 19 4.68 -2.59 4.84
N ALA A 20 3.37 -2.66 5.04
CA ALA A 20 2.74 -3.90 5.47
C ALA A 20 2.97 -5.02 4.46
N ALA A 21 2.93 -4.67 3.17
CA ALA A 21 3.16 -5.65 2.11
C ALA A 21 4.62 -6.11 2.10
N ILE A 22 5.54 -5.18 2.30
CA ILE A 22 6.96 -5.51 2.30
C ILE A 22 7.31 -6.37 3.50
N LYS A 23 6.69 -6.09 4.64
CA LYS A 23 6.97 -6.87 5.83
C LYS A 23 6.49 -8.31 5.68
N GLY A 24 5.52 -8.53 4.83
CA GLY A 24 5.05 -9.88 4.61
C GLY A 24 4.20 -10.47 5.72
N ASP A 25 3.66 -9.64 6.59
CA ASP A 25 2.81 -10.12 7.66
C ASP A 25 1.52 -10.69 7.11
N ARG A 26 1.09 -10.21 5.96
CA ARG A 26 -0.14 -10.66 5.35
C ARG A 26 0.06 -10.75 3.85
N THR A 27 -0.77 -11.53 3.20
CA THR A 27 -0.71 -11.63 1.74
C THR A 27 -1.30 -10.36 1.15
N ILE A 28 -1.03 -10.13 -0.12
CA ILE A 28 -1.59 -8.98 -0.82
C ILE A 28 -3.11 -9.04 -0.78
N ALA A 29 -3.69 -10.23 -0.93
CA ALA A 29 -5.14 -10.37 -0.87
C ALA A 29 -5.68 -9.96 0.49
N GLN A 30 -4.99 -10.35 1.56
CA GLN A 30 -5.41 -10.00 2.91
C GLN A 30 -5.31 -8.50 3.14
N LEU A 31 -4.23 -7.90 2.65
CA LEU A 31 -4.04 -6.45 2.79
C LEU A 31 -5.11 -5.71 2.00
N SER A 32 -5.44 -6.22 0.83
CA SER A 32 -6.48 -5.64 -0.01
C SER A 32 -7.79 -5.55 0.75
N GLU A 33 -8.15 -6.61 1.45
CA GLU A 33 -9.38 -6.63 2.22
C GLU A 33 -9.27 -5.75 3.46
N HIS A 34 -8.12 -5.81 4.13
CA HIS A 34 -7.93 -5.08 5.37
C HIS A 34 -7.98 -3.56 5.15
N PHE A 35 -7.34 -3.10 4.09
CA PHE A 35 -7.27 -1.66 3.82
C PHE A 35 -8.31 -1.20 2.79
N ASP A 36 -9.08 -2.14 2.25
CA ASP A 36 -10.10 -1.82 1.25
C ASP A 36 -9.46 -1.15 0.04
N VAL A 37 -8.38 -1.76 -0.46
CA VAL A 37 -7.64 -1.26 -1.59
C VAL A 37 -7.46 -2.40 -2.59
N HIS A 38 -7.50 -2.09 -3.86
CA HIS A 38 -7.32 -3.10 -4.89
C HIS A 38 -5.93 -3.72 -4.79
N PRO A 39 -5.80 -5.03 -4.94
CA PRO A 39 -4.48 -5.70 -4.84
C PRO A 39 -3.43 -5.10 -5.77
N ASN A 40 -3.82 -4.70 -6.97
CA ASN A 40 -2.88 -4.09 -7.92
C ASN A 40 -2.29 -2.80 -7.38
N GLN A 41 -3.07 -2.03 -6.64
CA GLN A 41 -2.58 -0.81 -6.03
C GLN A 41 -1.52 -1.11 -4.98
N ILE A 42 -1.75 -2.15 -4.20
CA ILE A 42 -0.80 -2.54 -3.16
C ILE A 42 0.53 -2.96 -3.78
N THR A 43 0.46 -3.75 -4.85
CA THR A 43 1.65 -4.20 -5.55
C THR A 43 2.42 -3.00 -6.12
N THR A 44 1.70 -2.06 -6.71
CA THR A 44 2.31 -0.87 -7.28
C THR A 44 3.00 -0.05 -6.20
N TRP A 45 2.32 0.18 -5.08
CA TRP A 45 2.88 0.98 -4.00
C TRP A 45 4.09 0.30 -3.36
N LYS A 46 4.02 -1.02 -3.21
CA LYS A 46 5.12 -1.77 -2.67
C LYS A 46 6.34 -1.61 -3.57
N SER A 47 6.14 -1.73 -4.87
CA SER A 47 7.21 -1.59 -5.84
C SER A 47 7.80 -0.19 -5.82
N GLN A 48 6.94 0.83 -5.74
CA GLN A 48 7.37 2.20 -5.69
C GLN A 48 8.21 2.48 -4.44
N LEU A 49 7.79 1.95 -3.32
CA LEU A 49 8.50 2.16 -2.07
C LEU A 49 9.86 1.47 -2.10
N GLU A 50 9.91 0.27 -2.63
CA GLU A 50 11.17 -0.46 -2.74
C GLU A 50 12.14 0.27 -3.66
N SER A 51 11.62 0.80 -4.75
CA SER A 51 12.43 1.54 -5.68
C SER A 51 12.96 2.83 -5.05
N SER A 52 12.11 3.52 -4.33
CA SER A 52 12.49 4.75 -3.66
C SER A 52 13.54 4.48 -2.60
N ALA A 53 13.38 3.44 -1.84
CA ALA A 53 14.34 3.07 -0.80
C ALA A 53 15.69 2.74 -1.43
N SER A 54 15.67 2.07 -2.56
CA SER A 54 16.89 1.75 -3.28
C SER A 54 17.60 3.01 -3.74
N ASP A 55 16.86 3.99 -4.24
CA ASP A 55 17.44 5.25 -4.65
C ASP A 55 18.05 6.00 -3.49
N ILE A 56 17.42 5.96 -2.34
CA ILE A 56 17.90 6.68 -1.18
C ILE A 56 19.13 6.02 -0.59
N PHE A 57 19.14 4.72 -0.52
CA PHE A 57 20.24 4.03 0.11
C PHE A 57 21.28 3.50 -0.84
N GLY A 58 20.93 3.43 -2.05
CA GLY A 58 21.78 2.78 -2.94
C GLY A 58 22.44 3.47 -3.90
#